data_c884352d491b77fc2fd598186a4c3f57
#
_entry.id   c884352d491b77fc2fd598186a4c3f57
#
_cell.length_a   1.000
_cell.length_b   1.000
_cell.length_c   1.000
_cell.angle_alpha   90.00
_cell.angle_beta   90.00
_cell.angle_gamma   90.00
#
_symmetry.space_group_name_H-M   'P 1'
#
loop_
_entity.id
_entity.type
_entity.pdbx_description
1 polymer ?
#
loop_
_entity_poly.entity_id
_entity_poly.type
_entity_poly.pdbx_seq_one_letter_code
_entity_poly.pdbx_strand_id
1 'polypeptide(L)'
;METGHVENTDTPLVFSLPGVNFRHFAGESDFPGMVAILAARFQAGKAERLSTLEDIRNQFANLANCDPARDYLFAESDGKMVGYASVTWEQEEDTQDRVFFLTVNVFPDWEDKGLDGILLDWACAHAREISAESPRPEQDKMDFFTMLSDQHQVALLELTGFSPVRYFFRMRRDLDTLPNDPLPKGIELLPITPRDYRALW
;
A
#
# COMPACT_ATOMS: atom_id res chain seq x y z
N MET A 1 36.53 6.55 -27.05
CA MET A 1 35.72 6.34 -25.79
C MET A 1 34.78 7.51 -25.70
N GLU A 2 33.59 7.34 -26.27
CA GLU A 2 32.53 8.35 -26.16
C GLU A 2 31.73 8.09 -24.88
N THR A 3 31.81 9.03 -23.99
CA THR A 3 30.95 9.07 -22.77
C THR A 3 29.56 9.52 -23.20
N GLY A 4 28.63 8.57 -23.31
CA GLY A 4 27.23 8.86 -23.52
C GLY A 4 26.67 9.63 -22.34
N HIS A 5 26.39 10.91 -22.55
CA HIS A 5 25.53 11.70 -21.66
C HIS A 5 24.13 11.11 -21.75
N VAL A 6 23.65 10.53 -20.64
CA VAL A 6 22.24 10.27 -20.44
C VAL A 6 21.62 11.63 -20.15
N GLU A 7 20.92 12.20 -21.12
CA GLU A 7 20.05 13.36 -20.89
C GLU A 7 18.95 12.95 -19.91
N ASN A 8 19.03 13.49 -18.73
CA ASN A 8 17.96 13.43 -17.73
C ASN A 8 16.86 14.37 -18.23
N THR A 9 15.90 13.85 -18.99
CA THR A 9 14.71 14.60 -19.40
C THR A 9 13.79 14.75 -18.20
N ASP A 10 14.00 15.82 -17.47
CA ASP A 10 13.14 16.30 -16.37
C ASP A 10 11.85 16.88 -16.96
N THR A 11 11.08 16.05 -17.65
CA THR A 11 9.72 16.38 -18.09
C THR A 11 8.78 15.98 -16.97
N PRO A 12 8.05 16.92 -16.36
CA PRO A 12 7.08 16.57 -15.34
C PRO A 12 6.09 15.57 -15.93
N LEU A 13 5.94 14.42 -15.28
CA LEU A 13 4.98 13.40 -15.69
C LEU A 13 3.58 14.01 -15.60
N VAL A 14 2.97 14.30 -16.76
CA VAL A 14 1.61 14.79 -16.83
C VAL A 14 0.69 13.58 -16.76
N PHE A 15 0.23 13.27 -15.55
CA PHE A 15 -0.77 12.23 -15.35
C PHE A 15 -2.13 12.74 -15.86
N SER A 16 -2.62 12.16 -16.94
CA SER A 16 -3.92 12.55 -17.51
C SER A 16 -4.68 11.34 -18.02
N LEU A 17 -5.96 11.29 -17.69
CA LEU A 17 -6.91 10.33 -18.25
C LEU A 17 -8.19 11.09 -18.59
N PRO A 18 -8.72 10.98 -19.83
CA PRO A 18 -9.92 11.70 -20.22
C PRO A 18 -11.08 11.44 -19.26
N GLY A 19 -11.71 12.51 -18.77
CA GLY A 19 -12.82 12.42 -17.82
C GLY A 19 -12.43 12.12 -16.36
N VAL A 20 -11.14 12.14 -16.06
CA VAL A 20 -10.62 11.95 -14.69
C VAL A 20 -9.90 13.20 -14.23
N ASN A 21 -10.23 13.65 -13.03
CA ASN A 21 -9.53 14.70 -12.31
C ASN A 21 -8.68 14.09 -11.19
N PHE A 22 -7.43 14.53 -11.08
CA PHE A 22 -6.53 14.10 -10.03
C PHE A 22 -6.36 15.19 -8.97
N ARG A 23 -6.40 14.81 -7.69
CA ARG A 23 -6.18 15.71 -6.56
C ARG A 23 -5.55 15.00 -5.38
N HIS A 24 -4.97 15.76 -4.48
CA HIS A 24 -4.48 15.23 -3.21
C HIS A 24 -5.61 15.10 -2.17
N PHE A 25 -5.26 14.53 -1.02
CA PHE A 25 -6.15 14.31 0.11
C PHE A 25 -6.75 15.63 0.63
N ALA A 26 -8.06 15.65 0.85
CA ALA A 26 -8.80 16.82 1.31
C ALA A 26 -9.37 16.68 2.73
N GLY A 27 -9.11 15.55 3.40
CA GLY A 27 -9.58 15.28 4.76
C GLY A 27 -10.49 14.05 4.86
N GLU A 28 -11.14 13.90 6.01
CA GLU A 28 -11.99 12.72 6.31
C GLU A 28 -13.18 12.54 5.33
N SER A 29 -13.54 13.58 4.59
CA SER A 29 -14.56 13.48 3.52
C SER A 29 -14.18 12.49 2.42
N ASP A 30 -12.90 12.13 2.28
CA ASP A 30 -12.41 11.16 1.30
C ASP A 30 -12.58 9.71 1.75
N PHE A 31 -12.67 9.47 3.06
CA PHE A 31 -12.74 8.11 3.60
C PHE A 31 -13.91 7.26 3.09
N PRO A 32 -15.14 7.80 2.92
CA PRO A 32 -16.22 7.01 2.33
C PRO A 32 -15.94 6.52 0.92
N GLY A 33 -15.25 7.32 0.10
CA GLY A 33 -14.83 6.93 -1.25
C GLY A 33 -13.79 5.81 -1.22
N MET A 34 -12.80 5.89 -0.33
CA MET A 34 -11.81 4.84 -0.14
C MET A 34 -12.48 3.52 0.30
N VAL A 35 -13.40 3.57 1.27
CA VAL A 35 -14.16 2.38 1.72
C VAL A 35 -14.95 1.76 0.59
N ALA A 36 -15.59 2.58 -0.27
CA ALA A 36 -16.37 2.07 -1.41
C ALA A 36 -15.48 1.33 -2.42
N ILE A 37 -14.30 1.86 -2.74
CA ILE A 37 -13.34 1.21 -3.63
C ILE A 37 -12.85 -0.11 -3.03
N LEU A 38 -12.45 -0.13 -1.76
CA LEU A 38 -11.98 -1.33 -1.07
C LEU A 38 -13.07 -2.41 -0.98
N ALA A 39 -14.33 -2.00 -0.76
CA ALA A 39 -15.47 -2.91 -0.76
C ALA A 39 -15.72 -3.53 -2.14
N ALA A 40 -15.61 -2.74 -3.22
CA ALA A 40 -15.75 -3.26 -4.57
C ALA A 40 -14.62 -4.24 -4.93
N ARG A 41 -13.38 -3.93 -4.54
CA ARG A 41 -12.23 -4.84 -4.71
C ARG A 41 -12.40 -6.13 -3.92
N PHE A 42 -12.90 -6.05 -2.69
CA PHE A 42 -13.20 -7.25 -1.89
C PHE A 42 -14.28 -8.13 -2.56
N GLN A 43 -15.36 -7.53 -3.05
CA GLN A 43 -16.41 -8.26 -3.78
C GLN A 43 -15.89 -8.90 -5.07
N ALA A 44 -14.94 -8.29 -5.73
CA ALA A 44 -14.27 -8.83 -6.92
C ALA A 44 -13.19 -9.88 -6.60
N GLY A 45 -12.96 -10.24 -5.31
CA GLY A 45 -11.94 -11.20 -4.91
C GLY A 45 -10.51 -10.67 -4.98
N LYS A 46 -10.35 -9.34 -5.05
CA LYS A 46 -9.07 -8.63 -5.18
C LYS A 46 -8.55 -8.04 -3.86
N ALA A 47 -9.23 -8.30 -2.76
CA ALA A 47 -8.82 -7.91 -1.41
C ALA A 47 -9.17 -9.01 -0.42
N GLU A 48 -8.36 -9.16 0.62
CA GLU A 48 -8.50 -10.23 1.61
C GLU A 48 -9.64 -10.01 2.59
N ARG A 49 -9.91 -8.74 2.95
CA ARG A 49 -10.93 -8.35 3.93
C ARG A 49 -11.69 -7.11 3.49
N LEU A 50 -12.90 -7.00 4.01
CA LEU A 50 -13.68 -5.79 3.89
C LEU A 50 -13.14 -4.74 4.89
N SER A 51 -12.78 -3.57 4.39
CA SER A 51 -12.37 -2.44 5.23
C SER A 51 -13.57 -1.58 5.60
N THR A 52 -13.59 -1.12 6.84
CA THR A 52 -14.64 -0.22 7.38
C THR A 52 -14.14 1.22 7.42
N LEU A 53 -15.05 2.16 7.64
CA LEU A 53 -14.70 3.56 7.86
C LEU A 53 -13.79 3.76 9.09
N GLU A 54 -14.00 2.95 10.12
CA GLU A 54 -13.19 2.98 11.34
C GLU A 54 -11.76 2.46 11.06
N ASP A 55 -11.62 1.42 10.24
CA ASP A 55 -10.29 0.93 9.81
C ASP A 55 -9.50 2.04 9.10
N ILE A 56 -10.15 2.79 8.19
CA ILE A 56 -9.50 3.90 7.49
C ILE A 56 -9.12 5.03 8.46
N ARG A 57 -10.02 5.42 9.37
CA ARG A 57 -9.69 6.42 10.40
C ARG A 57 -8.50 6.01 11.25
N ASN A 58 -8.49 4.76 11.70
CA ASN A 58 -7.39 4.24 12.50
C ASN A 58 -6.07 4.20 11.70
N GLN A 59 -6.12 3.85 10.42
CA GLN A 59 -4.97 3.90 9.55
C GLN A 59 -4.42 5.32 9.45
N PHE A 60 -5.26 6.31 9.16
CA PHE A 60 -4.84 7.71 9.02
C PHE A 60 -4.39 8.34 10.34
N ALA A 61 -4.96 7.94 11.47
CA ALA A 61 -4.53 8.39 12.79
C ALA A 61 -3.14 7.84 13.20
N ASN A 62 -2.65 6.79 12.55
CA ASN A 62 -1.39 6.11 12.87
C ASN A 62 -0.42 6.09 11.67
N LEU A 63 -0.59 6.99 10.71
CA LEU A 63 0.36 7.11 9.62
C LEU A 63 1.75 7.51 10.16
N ALA A 64 2.77 6.81 9.70
CA ALA A 64 4.15 7.15 9.94
C ALA A 64 4.85 7.44 8.60
N ASN A 65 5.75 8.41 8.59
CA ASN A 65 6.53 8.78 7.40
C ASN A 65 5.65 9.01 6.15
N CYS A 66 4.54 9.74 6.34
CA CYS A 66 3.57 10.00 5.29
C CYS A 66 2.80 11.29 5.62
N ASP A 67 2.78 12.22 4.68
CA ASP A 67 1.89 13.38 4.70
C ASP A 67 0.74 13.14 3.72
N PRO A 68 -0.50 12.86 4.20
CA PRO A 68 -1.62 12.57 3.31
C PRO A 68 -1.89 13.65 2.27
N ALA A 69 -1.62 14.92 2.59
CA ALA A 69 -1.83 16.02 1.66
C ALA A 69 -0.85 16.02 0.48
N ARG A 70 0.23 15.26 0.57
CA ARG A 70 1.26 15.13 -0.45
C ARG A 70 1.36 13.70 -0.99
N ASP A 71 1.29 12.73 -0.08
CA ASP A 71 1.66 11.33 -0.36
C ASP A 71 0.45 10.46 -0.75
N TYR A 72 -0.75 11.08 -0.90
CA TYR A 72 -1.94 10.47 -1.47
C TYR A 72 -2.38 11.21 -2.73
N LEU A 73 -2.67 10.46 -3.79
CA LEU A 73 -3.30 10.97 -5.01
C LEU A 73 -4.64 10.27 -5.21
N PHE A 74 -5.70 11.05 -5.38
CA PHE A 74 -7.05 10.58 -5.65
C PHE A 74 -7.44 10.88 -7.09
N ALA A 75 -8.15 9.95 -7.70
CA ALA A 75 -8.74 10.09 -9.02
C ALA A 75 -10.26 10.17 -8.91
N GLU A 76 -10.85 11.18 -9.54
CA GLU A 76 -12.29 11.42 -9.54
C GLU A 76 -12.83 11.49 -10.97
N SER A 77 -13.99 10.87 -11.19
CA SER A 77 -14.77 11.04 -12.42
C SER A 77 -16.21 11.37 -12.06
N ASP A 78 -16.77 12.39 -12.71
CA ASP A 78 -18.12 12.91 -12.43
C ASP A 78 -18.36 13.22 -10.93
N GLY A 79 -17.34 13.77 -10.26
CA GLY A 79 -17.37 14.12 -8.84
C GLY A 79 -17.38 12.94 -7.88
N LYS A 80 -17.06 11.73 -8.34
CA LYS A 80 -16.94 10.53 -7.51
C LYS A 80 -15.53 9.99 -7.57
N MET A 81 -15.01 9.59 -6.42
CA MET A 81 -13.72 8.92 -6.34
C MET A 81 -13.79 7.58 -7.07
N VAL A 82 -12.86 7.34 -8.00
CA VAL A 82 -12.76 6.11 -8.81
C VAL A 82 -11.49 5.34 -8.57
N GLY A 83 -10.50 5.96 -7.94
CA GLY A 83 -9.24 5.32 -7.55
C GLY A 83 -8.41 6.22 -6.65
N TYR A 84 -7.40 5.62 -6.04
CA TYR A 84 -6.36 6.36 -5.31
C TYR A 84 -5.05 5.57 -5.27
N ALA A 85 -3.97 6.30 -5.10
CA ALA A 85 -2.66 5.77 -4.77
C ALA A 85 -2.10 6.43 -3.52
N SER A 86 -1.19 5.76 -2.84
CA SER A 86 -0.42 6.32 -1.74
C SER A 86 1.00 5.79 -1.69
N VAL A 87 1.88 6.58 -1.08
CA VAL A 87 3.27 6.24 -0.79
C VAL A 87 3.50 6.45 0.69
N THR A 88 3.96 5.41 1.37
CA THR A 88 4.49 5.48 2.74
C THR A 88 5.88 4.88 2.73
N TRP A 89 6.68 5.09 3.77
CA TRP A 89 7.99 4.43 3.84
C TRP A 89 8.36 4.06 5.27
N GLU A 90 9.21 3.05 5.38
CA GLU A 90 9.79 2.61 6.64
C GLU A 90 11.28 2.34 6.45
N GLN A 91 12.03 2.34 7.55
CA GLN A 91 13.42 1.92 7.56
C GLN A 91 13.51 0.49 8.08
N GLU A 92 14.13 -0.40 7.31
CA GLU A 92 14.39 -1.78 7.76
C GLU A 92 15.42 -1.75 8.90
N GLU A 93 15.13 -2.46 9.99
CA GLU A 93 16.01 -2.48 11.17
C GLU A 93 17.38 -3.11 10.88
N ASP A 94 17.40 -4.20 10.11
CA ASP A 94 18.61 -5.00 9.87
C ASP A 94 19.55 -4.34 8.85
N THR A 95 19.01 -3.86 7.73
CA THR A 95 19.79 -3.33 6.60
C THR A 95 19.92 -1.82 6.62
N GLN A 96 19.04 -1.14 7.37
CA GLN A 96 18.88 0.31 7.35
C GLN A 96 18.40 0.85 5.98
N ASP A 97 18.02 -0.03 5.07
CA ASP A 97 17.41 0.36 3.79
C ASP A 97 16.06 1.04 4.02
N ARG A 98 15.71 1.97 3.14
CA ARG A 98 14.39 2.60 3.16
C ARG A 98 13.50 1.87 2.17
N VAL A 99 12.36 1.37 2.66
CA VAL A 99 11.37 0.67 1.84
C VAL A 99 10.15 1.56 1.68
N PHE A 100 9.85 1.92 0.46
CA PHE A 100 8.63 2.64 0.07
C PHE A 100 7.52 1.63 -0.21
N PHE A 101 6.45 1.70 0.55
CA PHE A 101 5.25 0.91 0.33
C PHE A 101 4.28 1.67 -0.57
N LEU A 102 4.10 1.16 -1.78
CA LEU A 102 3.17 1.72 -2.75
C LEU A 102 1.82 1.04 -2.64
N THR A 103 0.76 1.82 -2.69
CA THR A 103 -0.62 1.32 -2.71
C THR A 103 -1.36 1.92 -3.90
N VAL A 104 -2.04 1.10 -4.67
CA VAL A 104 -2.95 1.52 -5.74
C VAL A 104 -4.26 0.75 -5.61
N ASN A 105 -5.35 1.47 -5.49
CA ASN A 105 -6.68 0.92 -5.43
C ASN A 105 -7.60 1.68 -6.39
N VAL A 106 -8.22 0.94 -7.31
CA VAL A 106 -9.22 1.47 -8.24
C VAL A 106 -10.49 0.62 -8.19
N PHE A 107 -11.63 1.18 -8.57
CA PHE A 107 -12.78 0.33 -8.85
C PHE A 107 -12.45 -0.65 -9.99
N PRO A 108 -12.89 -1.93 -9.93
CA PRO A 108 -12.58 -2.92 -10.96
C PRO A 108 -12.89 -2.47 -12.39
N ASP A 109 -13.96 -1.70 -12.59
CA ASP A 109 -14.38 -1.16 -13.90
C ASP A 109 -13.42 -0.09 -14.47
N TRP A 110 -12.42 0.32 -13.69
CA TRP A 110 -11.42 1.33 -14.09
C TRP A 110 -10.05 0.75 -14.41
N GLU A 111 -9.81 -0.53 -14.10
CA GLU A 111 -8.58 -1.23 -14.45
C GLU A 111 -8.39 -1.31 -15.97
N ASP A 112 -9.41 -1.71 -16.70
CA ASP A 112 -9.37 -1.79 -18.18
C ASP A 112 -9.22 -0.42 -18.87
N LYS A 113 -9.37 0.68 -18.12
CA LYS A 113 -9.15 2.05 -18.60
C LYS A 113 -7.74 2.56 -18.35
N GLY A 114 -6.89 1.77 -17.69
CA GLY A 114 -5.50 2.10 -17.40
C GLY A 114 -5.32 3.10 -16.25
N LEU A 115 -6.35 3.32 -15.42
CA LEU A 115 -6.25 4.23 -14.27
C LEU A 115 -5.23 3.75 -13.24
N ASP A 116 -5.20 2.45 -12.99
CA ASP A 116 -4.26 1.82 -12.05
C ASP A 116 -2.81 1.95 -12.50
N GLY A 117 -2.54 1.85 -13.82
CA GLY A 117 -1.22 2.11 -14.39
C GLY A 117 -0.76 3.55 -14.15
N ILE A 118 -1.63 4.53 -14.42
CA ILE A 118 -1.33 5.95 -14.18
C ILE A 118 -1.05 6.22 -12.69
N LEU A 119 -1.85 5.65 -11.80
CA LEU A 119 -1.66 5.80 -10.35
C LEU A 119 -0.39 5.12 -9.86
N LEU A 120 -0.01 3.97 -10.43
CA LEU A 120 1.25 3.29 -10.13
C LEU A 120 2.45 4.10 -10.62
N ASP A 121 2.39 4.64 -11.82
CA ASP A 121 3.46 5.50 -12.36
C ASP A 121 3.67 6.74 -11.48
N TRP A 122 2.56 7.36 -11.02
CA TRP A 122 2.64 8.46 -10.06
C TRP A 122 3.29 8.02 -8.76
N ALA A 123 2.86 6.90 -8.16
CA ALA A 123 3.41 6.42 -6.89
C ALA A 123 4.91 6.11 -7.01
N CYS A 124 5.35 5.49 -8.12
CA CYS A 124 6.76 5.25 -8.39
C CYS A 124 7.57 6.54 -8.56
N ALA A 125 7.02 7.54 -9.26
CA ALA A 125 7.67 8.83 -9.43
C ALA A 125 7.78 9.56 -8.09
N HIS A 126 6.69 9.61 -7.32
CA HIS A 126 6.65 10.27 -6.03
C HIS A 126 7.59 9.63 -4.99
N ALA A 127 7.68 8.30 -4.96
CA ALA A 127 8.68 7.62 -4.13
C ALA A 127 10.12 8.02 -4.50
N ARG A 128 10.43 8.20 -5.79
CA ARG A 128 11.74 8.69 -6.24
C ARG A 128 11.99 10.15 -5.83
N GLU A 129 10.95 11.01 -5.86
CA GLU A 129 11.04 12.38 -5.38
C GLU A 129 11.38 12.43 -3.90
N ILE A 130 10.65 11.68 -3.06
CA ILE A 130 10.95 11.57 -1.62
C ILE A 130 12.37 11.03 -1.38
N SER A 131 12.79 10.04 -2.17
CA SER A 131 14.15 9.50 -2.14
C SER A 131 15.19 10.57 -2.42
N ALA A 132 14.99 11.36 -3.46
CA ALA A 132 15.91 12.43 -3.87
C ALA A 132 15.96 13.59 -2.88
N GLU A 133 14.86 13.92 -2.19
CA GLU A 133 14.83 14.98 -1.15
C GLU A 133 15.66 14.64 0.10
N SER A 134 15.81 13.35 0.39
CA SER A 134 16.57 12.86 1.53
C SER A 134 17.52 11.73 1.12
N PRO A 135 18.60 12.03 0.38
CA PRO A 135 19.55 11.02 -0.07
C PRO A 135 20.19 10.29 1.11
N ARG A 136 20.39 8.98 0.97
CA ARG A 136 20.99 8.10 1.97
C ARG A 136 22.06 7.22 1.31
N PRO A 137 23.07 6.75 2.07
CA PRO A 137 24.05 5.79 1.56
C PRO A 137 23.48 4.39 1.36
N GLU A 138 22.41 4.03 2.12
CA GLU A 138 21.69 2.77 2.03
C GLU A 138 20.77 2.74 0.79
N GLN A 139 20.30 1.54 0.44
CA GLN A 139 19.43 1.38 -0.72
C GLN A 139 18.00 1.82 -0.42
N ASP A 140 17.37 2.43 -1.42
CA ASP A 140 15.94 2.68 -1.44
C ASP A 140 15.28 1.60 -2.28
N LYS A 141 14.20 1.00 -1.76
CA LYS A 141 13.42 -0.07 -2.39
C LYS A 141 11.96 0.35 -2.49
N MET A 142 11.25 -0.18 -3.47
CA MET A 142 9.81 -0.02 -3.61
C MET A 142 9.14 -1.38 -3.45
N ASP A 143 8.23 -1.49 -2.49
CA ASP A 143 7.43 -2.68 -2.25
C ASP A 143 5.96 -2.41 -2.58
N PHE A 144 5.32 -3.43 -3.12
CA PHE A 144 3.89 -3.43 -3.38
C PHE A 144 3.28 -4.74 -2.88
N PHE A 145 2.21 -4.65 -2.09
CA PHE A 145 1.49 -5.82 -1.62
C PHE A 145 0.26 -6.08 -2.48
N THR A 146 0.18 -7.25 -3.10
CA THR A 146 -0.97 -7.67 -3.91
C THR A 146 -1.37 -9.11 -3.63
N MET A 147 -2.59 -9.46 -3.96
CA MET A 147 -3.06 -10.86 -3.89
C MET A 147 -2.73 -11.59 -5.19
N LEU A 148 -2.25 -12.83 -5.10
CA LEU A 148 -2.03 -13.67 -6.27
C LEU A 148 -3.31 -13.92 -7.09
N SER A 149 -4.47 -13.79 -6.49
CA SER A 149 -5.77 -13.88 -7.19
C SER A 149 -6.08 -12.65 -8.06
N ASP A 150 -5.45 -11.51 -7.77
CA ASP A 150 -5.58 -10.29 -8.58
C ASP A 150 -4.57 -10.32 -9.73
N GLN A 151 -4.86 -11.17 -10.72
CA GLN A 151 -3.98 -11.40 -11.88
C GLN A 151 -3.73 -10.14 -12.71
N HIS A 152 -4.70 -9.22 -12.74
CA HIS A 152 -4.54 -7.93 -13.42
C HIS A 152 -3.44 -7.08 -12.74
N GLN A 153 -3.53 -6.92 -11.43
CA GLN A 153 -2.53 -6.14 -10.67
C GLN A 153 -1.15 -6.82 -10.68
N VAL A 154 -1.10 -8.16 -10.61
CA VAL A 154 0.17 -8.91 -10.74
C VAL A 154 0.82 -8.63 -12.10
N ALA A 155 0.06 -8.74 -13.20
CA ALA A 155 0.59 -8.48 -14.54
C ALA A 155 1.05 -7.01 -14.71
N LEU A 156 0.30 -6.04 -14.17
CA LEU A 156 0.68 -4.63 -14.19
C LEU A 156 2.01 -4.40 -13.46
N LEU A 157 2.18 -4.98 -12.28
CA LEU A 157 3.41 -4.87 -11.48
C LEU A 157 4.61 -5.49 -12.22
N GLU A 158 4.45 -6.67 -12.80
CA GLU A 158 5.52 -7.33 -13.58
C GLU A 158 5.91 -6.50 -14.81
N LEU A 159 4.94 -5.93 -15.54
CA LEU A 159 5.18 -5.04 -16.67
C LEU A 159 5.94 -3.76 -16.29
N THR A 160 5.77 -3.29 -15.07
CA THR A 160 6.46 -2.09 -14.54
C THR A 160 7.76 -2.42 -13.81
N GLY A 161 8.21 -3.68 -13.85
CA GLY A 161 9.52 -4.11 -13.38
C GLY A 161 9.55 -4.61 -11.93
N PHE A 162 8.41 -4.73 -11.27
CA PHE A 162 8.34 -5.41 -9.98
C PHE A 162 8.51 -6.92 -10.14
N SER A 163 9.13 -7.56 -9.16
CA SER A 163 9.25 -9.02 -9.09
C SER A 163 8.84 -9.53 -7.71
N PRO A 164 8.23 -10.72 -7.61
CA PRO A 164 7.84 -11.31 -6.32
C PRO A 164 9.07 -11.59 -5.46
N VAL A 165 9.07 -11.08 -4.22
CA VAL A 165 10.18 -11.27 -3.27
C VAL A 165 9.75 -12.04 -2.01
N ARG A 166 8.45 -12.01 -1.68
CA ARG A 166 7.92 -12.65 -0.48
C ARG A 166 6.47 -13.07 -0.67
N TYR A 167 6.09 -14.20 -0.08
CA TYR A 167 4.71 -14.69 -0.05
C TYR A 167 4.22 -14.80 1.37
N PHE A 168 2.99 -14.34 1.62
CA PHE A 168 2.29 -14.50 2.89
C PHE A 168 1.13 -15.49 2.72
N PHE A 169 0.92 -16.36 3.70
CA PHE A 169 -0.13 -17.35 3.69
C PHE A 169 -1.10 -17.09 4.84
N ARG A 170 -2.38 -17.01 4.51
CA ARG A 170 -3.42 -17.04 5.51
C ARG A 170 -3.79 -18.50 5.80
N MET A 171 -3.55 -18.93 7.02
CA MET A 171 -3.92 -20.27 7.47
C MET A 171 -5.22 -20.21 8.26
N ARG A 172 -6.07 -21.24 8.10
CA ARG A 172 -7.33 -21.40 8.85
C ARG A 172 -7.37 -22.78 9.45
N ARG A 173 -7.89 -22.86 10.66
CA ARG A 173 -8.18 -24.11 11.35
C ARG A 173 -9.57 -24.04 11.98
N ASP A 174 -10.33 -25.14 11.91
CA ASP A 174 -11.60 -25.25 12.61
C ASP A 174 -11.37 -25.41 14.11
N LEU A 175 -12.27 -24.87 14.92
CA LEU A 175 -12.17 -24.92 16.38
C LEU A 175 -12.67 -26.24 16.98
N ASP A 176 -13.29 -27.10 16.19
CA ASP A 176 -13.89 -28.38 16.61
C ASP A 176 -12.86 -29.37 17.16
N THR A 177 -11.60 -29.23 16.75
CA THR A 177 -10.49 -30.10 17.15
C THR A 177 -9.31 -29.28 17.65
N LEU A 178 -9.45 -28.66 18.81
CA LEU A 178 -8.30 -28.00 19.45
C LEU A 178 -7.34 -29.07 20.01
N PRO A 179 -6.02 -28.92 19.82
CA PRO A 179 -5.07 -29.76 20.50
C PRO A 179 -5.20 -29.55 22.01
N ASN A 180 -5.33 -30.64 22.74
CA ASN A 180 -5.34 -30.61 24.20
C ASN A 180 -3.96 -31.03 24.72
N ASP A 181 -2.91 -30.46 24.15
CA ASP A 181 -1.56 -30.71 24.58
C ASP A 181 -1.29 -29.97 25.89
N PRO A 182 -0.80 -30.64 26.91
CA PRO A 182 -0.44 -29.98 28.17
C PRO A 182 0.74 -29.01 27.91
N LEU A 183 0.78 -27.93 28.66
CA LEU A 183 1.95 -27.06 28.63
C LEU A 183 3.24 -27.83 28.95
N PRO A 184 4.34 -27.50 28.29
CA PRO A 184 5.64 -28.07 28.65
C PRO A 184 5.93 -27.87 30.13
N LYS A 185 6.62 -28.86 30.74
CA LYS A 185 6.95 -28.80 32.16
C LYS A 185 7.76 -27.55 32.50
N GLY A 186 7.29 -26.77 33.46
CA GLY A 186 7.94 -25.53 33.91
C GLY A 186 7.48 -24.29 33.20
N ILE A 187 6.46 -24.39 32.32
CA ILE A 187 5.80 -23.23 31.69
C ILE A 187 4.41 -23.04 32.31
N GLU A 188 4.11 -21.82 32.70
CA GLU A 188 2.81 -21.41 33.23
C GLU A 188 2.26 -20.27 32.38
N LEU A 189 0.94 -20.28 32.16
CA LEU A 189 0.22 -19.12 31.54
C LEU A 189 -0.10 -18.13 32.65
N LEU A 190 0.50 -16.95 32.55
CA LEU A 190 0.16 -15.84 33.43
C LEU A 190 -0.94 -14.97 32.79
N PRO A 191 -2.01 -14.63 33.52
CA PRO A 191 -3.00 -13.70 33.01
C PRO A 191 -2.37 -12.31 32.87
N ILE A 192 -2.41 -11.77 31.64
CA ILE A 192 -1.89 -10.42 31.35
C ILE A 192 -2.95 -9.40 31.77
N THR A 193 -2.54 -8.44 32.57
CA THR A 193 -3.35 -7.28 32.95
C THR A 193 -2.86 -6.01 32.25
N PRO A 194 -3.65 -4.92 32.18
CA PRO A 194 -3.20 -3.66 31.57
C PRO A 194 -1.92 -3.08 32.19
N ARG A 195 -1.55 -3.49 33.41
CA ARG A 195 -0.30 -3.08 34.07
C ARG A 195 0.93 -3.75 33.45
N ASP A 196 0.74 -4.89 32.81
CA ASP A 196 1.82 -5.69 32.28
C ASP A 196 2.18 -5.29 30.83
N TYR A 197 1.34 -4.49 30.17
CA TYR A 197 1.53 -4.10 28.77
C TYR A 197 2.88 -3.41 28.51
N ARG A 198 3.33 -2.54 29.44
CA ARG A 198 4.63 -1.87 29.31
C ARG A 198 5.86 -2.77 29.40
N ALA A 199 5.73 -3.92 30.06
CA ALA A 199 6.84 -4.88 30.20
C ALA A 199 6.90 -5.89 29.05
N LEU A 200 5.83 -5.95 28.23
CA LEU A 200 5.68 -6.89 27.12
C LEU A 200 5.97 -6.23 25.76
N TRP A 201 6.03 -4.91 25.73
CA TRP A 201 6.42 -4.05 24.60
C TRP A 201 7.76 -3.36 24.96
#